data_117a5f09b794d8a9bacf24a3fe105db2
#
_entry.id   117a5f09b794d8a9bacf24a3fe105db2
#
_cell.length_a   1.000
_cell.length_b   1.000
_cell.length_c   1.000
_cell.angle_alpha   90.00
_cell.angle_beta   90.00
_cell.angle_gamma   90.00
#
_symmetry.space_group_name_H-M   'P 1'
#
loop_
_entity.id
_entity.type
_entity.pdbx_description
1 polymer ?
#
loop_
_entity_poly.entity_id
_entity_poly.type
_entity_poly.pdbx_seq_one_letter_code
_entity_poly.pdbx_strand_id
1 'polypeptide(L)'
;MREKGSNIKSRLQSRHVSVGPKSAPHRSMYYAMGMTEEQIYQPFIGVATTWNESAPCNITLRRQAQSVKKGVTSADGTPREFTTITVTDGLAMGHQGMKASLASREAIADTIELSVRGHCYDGLVGVAGCDKSLPGVMMSMLRLNIPSVFIYGGSIMPLSLIHI
;
A
#
# COMPACT_ATOMS: atom_id res chain seq x y z
N MET A 1 2.17 29.43 10.26
CA MET A 1 2.46 28.05 9.81
C MET A 1 1.23 27.25 9.35
N ARG A 2 0.01 27.58 9.79
CA ARG A 2 -1.24 26.87 9.41
C ARG A 2 -1.68 27.04 7.95
N GLU A 3 -1.28 28.12 7.26
CA GLU A 3 -1.77 28.39 5.89
C GLU A 3 -1.14 27.54 4.78
N LYS A 4 0.10 27.08 4.93
CA LYS A 4 0.77 26.28 3.87
C LYS A 4 0.17 24.89 3.70
N GLY A 5 -0.21 24.21 4.77
CA GLY A 5 -0.79 22.87 4.70
C GLY A 5 -2.21 22.86 4.13
N SER A 6 -3.04 23.83 4.50
CA SER A 6 -4.43 23.93 4.02
C SER A 6 -4.52 24.20 2.50
N ASN A 7 -3.58 24.94 1.93
CA ASN A 7 -3.57 25.26 0.51
C ASN A 7 -3.17 24.06 -0.36
N ILE A 8 -2.24 23.22 0.08
CA ILE A 8 -1.86 22.00 -0.63
C ILE A 8 -3.00 21.00 -0.58
N LYS A 9 -3.55 20.74 0.62
CA LYS A 9 -4.62 19.76 0.84
C LYS A 9 -5.86 20.01 -0.02
N SER A 10 -6.20 21.26 -0.27
CA SER A 10 -7.36 21.61 -1.10
C SER A 10 -7.27 21.14 -2.56
N ARG A 11 -6.06 20.84 -3.04
CA ARG A 11 -5.78 20.34 -4.40
C ARG A 11 -5.65 18.82 -4.49
N LEU A 12 -5.64 18.12 -3.35
CA LEU A 12 -5.43 16.69 -3.25
C LEU A 12 -6.76 15.91 -3.21
N GLN A 13 -6.73 14.63 -3.56
CA GLN A 13 -7.92 13.75 -3.48
C GLN A 13 -8.42 13.61 -2.05
N SER A 14 -7.52 13.51 -1.10
CA SER A 14 -7.84 13.37 0.32
C SER A 14 -8.56 14.57 0.94
N ARG A 15 -8.70 15.70 0.20
CA ARG A 15 -9.58 16.80 0.61
C ARG A 15 -11.03 16.36 0.85
N HIS A 16 -11.50 15.36 0.09
CA HIS A 16 -12.87 14.86 0.17
C HIS A 16 -13.20 14.23 1.52
N VAL A 17 -12.20 13.77 2.25
CA VAL A 17 -12.34 13.14 3.56
C VAL A 17 -11.75 13.96 4.71
N SER A 18 -11.17 15.13 4.42
CA SER A 18 -10.50 15.94 5.46
C SER A 18 -10.94 17.41 5.50
N VAL A 19 -11.35 18.00 4.38
CA VAL A 19 -11.59 19.44 4.32
C VAL A 19 -13.07 19.79 4.32
N GLY A 20 -13.44 20.83 5.08
CA GLY A 20 -14.78 21.42 5.11
C GLY A 20 -15.77 20.73 6.07
N PRO A 21 -16.96 21.32 6.24
CA PRO A 21 -17.96 20.82 7.20
C PRO A 21 -18.49 19.43 6.85
N LYS A 22 -18.64 19.11 5.56
CA LYS A 22 -19.13 17.81 5.07
C LYS A 22 -18.19 16.64 5.43
N SER A 23 -16.91 16.92 5.68
CA SER A 23 -15.91 15.92 6.06
C SER A 23 -15.77 15.77 7.59
N ALA A 24 -16.62 16.42 8.39
CA ALA A 24 -16.56 16.29 9.85
C ALA A 24 -16.73 14.83 10.33
N PRO A 25 -17.66 14.01 9.80
CA PRO A 25 -17.76 12.61 10.18
C PRO A 25 -16.49 11.81 9.86
N HIS A 26 -15.85 12.06 8.71
CA HIS A 26 -14.61 11.39 8.33
C HIS A 26 -13.47 11.76 9.29
N ARG A 27 -13.34 13.05 9.65
CA ARG A 27 -12.32 13.48 10.63
C ARG A 27 -12.53 12.85 12.00
N SER A 28 -13.79 12.70 12.45
CA SER A 28 -14.06 12.03 13.73
C SER A 28 -13.56 10.59 13.73
N MET A 29 -13.68 9.87 12.61
CA MET A 29 -13.13 8.52 12.46
C MET A 29 -11.60 8.54 12.49
N TYR A 30 -10.95 9.51 11.84
CA TYR A 30 -9.50 9.64 11.88
C TYR A 30 -8.98 9.94 13.29
N TYR A 31 -9.66 10.81 14.05
CA TYR A 31 -9.34 11.04 15.46
C TYR A 31 -9.51 9.77 16.30
N ALA A 32 -10.57 8.99 16.06
CA ALA A 32 -10.78 7.72 16.74
C ALA A 32 -9.68 6.68 16.43
N MET A 33 -9.03 6.78 15.28
CA MET A 33 -7.85 5.98 14.91
C MET A 33 -6.52 6.56 15.44
N GLY A 34 -6.56 7.58 16.27
CA GLY A 34 -5.38 8.21 16.89
C GLY A 34 -4.62 9.17 15.98
N MET A 35 -5.21 9.65 14.88
CA MET A 35 -4.55 10.65 14.04
C MET A 35 -4.64 12.03 14.68
N THR A 36 -3.56 12.80 14.56
CA THR A 36 -3.54 14.20 14.95
C THR A 36 -4.18 15.10 13.88
N GLU A 37 -4.57 16.31 14.26
CA GLU A 37 -5.08 17.29 13.30
C GLU A 37 -4.08 17.56 12.18
N GLU A 38 -2.81 17.67 12.51
CA GLU A 38 -1.73 17.87 11.51
C GLU A 38 -1.72 16.73 10.49
N GLN A 39 -1.73 15.48 10.95
CA GLN A 39 -1.74 14.31 10.07
C GLN A 39 -2.96 14.26 9.13
N ILE A 40 -4.13 14.71 9.61
CA ILE A 40 -5.35 14.75 8.80
C ILE A 40 -5.21 15.74 7.63
N TYR A 41 -4.46 16.82 7.82
CA TYR A 41 -4.26 17.84 6.78
C TYR A 41 -2.99 17.63 5.93
N GLN A 42 -2.16 16.64 6.23
CA GLN A 42 -1.07 16.20 5.36
C GLN A 42 -1.58 15.36 4.17
N PRO A 43 -0.80 15.23 3.07
CA PRO A 43 -1.11 14.28 2.00
C PRO A 43 -1.22 12.84 2.52
N PHE A 44 -2.25 12.11 2.09
CA PHE A 44 -2.43 10.71 2.44
C PHE A 44 -1.72 9.81 1.42
N ILE A 45 -0.72 9.08 1.88
CA ILE A 45 0.06 8.18 1.04
C ILE A 45 -0.28 6.73 1.39
N GLY A 46 -0.92 6.04 0.45
CA GLY A 46 -1.16 4.60 0.57
C GLY A 46 0.17 3.84 0.56
N VAL A 47 0.33 2.90 1.47
CA VAL A 47 1.47 1.97 1.49
C VAL A 47 0.89 0.57 1.30
N ALA A 48 0.85 0.13 0.04
CA ALA A 48 0.33 -1.18 -0.32
C ALA A 48 1.42 -2.23 -0.18
N THR A 49 1.17 -3.27 0.60
CA THR A 49 2.08 -4.40 0.72
C THR A 49 1.41 -5.70 0.31
N THR A 50 2.21 -6.63 -0.19
CA THR A 50 1.80 -8.01 -0.40
C THR A 50 2.38 -8.94 0.67
N TRP A 51 2.60 -8.41 1.88
CA TRP A 51 3.12 -9.19 3.00
C TRP A 51 2.25 -10.41 3.28
N ASN A 52 2.91 -11.55 3.42
CA ASN A 52 2.24 -12.82 3.68
C ASN A 52 3.24 -13.80 4.30
N GLU A 53 2.85 -14.50 5.34
CA GLU A 53 3.71 -15.49 6.02
C GLU A 53 3.91 -16.76 5.17
N SER A 54 2.98 -17.06 4.28
CA SER A 54 3.07 -18.20 3.36
C SER A 54 3.86 -17.92 2.08
N ALA A 55 4.41 -16.73 1.91
CA ALA A 55 5.17 -16.35 0.73
C ALA A 55 6.61 -15.97 1.12
N PRO A 56 7.60 -16.84 0.87
CA PRO A 56 8.98 -16.64 1.33
C PRO A 56 9.60 -15.31 0.86
N CYS A 57 9.26 -14.87 -0.35
CA CYS A 57 9.71 -13.59 -0.90
C CYS A 57 8.99 -12.36 -0.29
N ASN A 58 7.97 -12.55 0.52
CA ASN A 58 7.15 -11.47 1.08
C ASN A 58 7.28 -11.30 2.59
N ILE A 59 7.96 -12.20 3.28
CA ILE A 59 8.13 -12.18 4.75
C ILE A 59 8.75 -10.85 5.22
N THR A 60 9.71 -10.30 4.48
CA THR A 60 10.43 -9.09 4.86
C THR A 60 9.63 -7.81 4.60
N LEU A 61 8.55 -7.87 3.82
CA LEU A 61 7.80 -6.69 3.38
C LEU A 61 7.21 -5.90 4.56
N ARG A 62 6.82 -6.57 5.64
CA ARG A 62 6.33 -5.91 6.84
C ARG A 62 7.35 -4.92 7.42
N ARG A 63 8.63 -5.33 7.50
CA ARG A 63 9.71 -4.47 7.98
C ARG A 63 10.00 -3.33 7.01
N GLN A 64 9.97 -3.61 5.72
CA GLN A 64 10.18 -2.61 4.68
C GLN A 64 9.05 -1.56 4.69
N ALA A 65 7.80 -1.97 4.86
CA ALA A 65 6.68 -1.06 5.00
C ALA A 65 6.86 -0.07 6.18
N GLN A 66 7.41 -0.52 7.30
CA GLN A 66 7.72 0.39 8.42
C GLN A 66 8.76 1.45 8.03
N SER A 67 9.77 1.08 7.24
CA SER A 67 10.76 2.03 6.72
C SER A 67 10.14 3.02 5.74
N VAL A 68 9.27 2.55 4.85
CA VAL A 68 8.49 3.41 3.94
C VAL A 68 7.65 4.42 4.73
N LYS A 69 6.93 3.96 5.75
CA LYS A 69 6.10 4.84 6.59
C LYS A 69 6.93 5.93 7.26
N LYS A 70 8.12 5.59 7.78
CA LYS A 70 9.05 6.58 8.33
C LYS A 70 9.47 7.62 7.28
N GLY A 71 9.81 7.16 6.06
CA GLY A 71 10.16 8.06 4.96
C GLY A 71 9.03 9.00 4.56
N VAL A 72 7.80 8.49 4.45
CA VAL A 72 6.61 9.30 4.16
C VAL A 72 6.37 10.35 5.24
N THR A 73 6.47 9.95 6.52
CA THR A 73 6.32 10.89 7.64
C THR A 73 7.41 11.96 7.64
N SER A 74 8.65 11.60 7.34
CA SER A 74 9.76 12.57 7.24
C SER A 74 9.61 13.57 6.09
N ALA A 75 8.76 13.25 5.13
CA ALA A 75 8.42 14.12 3.99
C ALA A 75 7.06 14.84 4.17
N ASP A 76 6.61 15.02 5.42
CA ASP A 76 5.35 15.66 5.78
C ASP A 76 4.10 15.02 5.13
N GLY A 77 4.15 13.70 4.90
CA GLY A 77 3.01 12.90 4.47
C GLY A 77 2.46 12.01 5.59
N THR A 78 1.20 11.65 5.49
CA THR A 78 0.55 10.69 6.39
C THR A 78 0.46 9.32 5.73
N PRO A 79 1.28 8.34 6.13
CA PRO A 79 1.26 7.01 5.54
C PRO A 79 0.04 6.21 6.01
N ARG A 80 -0.56 5.47 5.09
CA ARG A 80 -1.68 4.55 5.35
C ARG A 80 -1.34 3.18 4.77
N GLU A 81 -0.91 2.28 5.63
CA GLU A 81 -0.54 0.91 5.26
C GLU A 81 -1.79 0.05 5.14
N PHE A 82 -1.83 -0.74 4.08
CA PHE A 82 -2.79 -1.81 3.88
C PHE A 82 -2.15 -2.97 3.12
N THR A 83 -2.73 -4.15 3.26
CA THR A 83 -2.24 -5.36 2.61
C THR A 83 -3.20 -5.81 1.52
N THR A 84 -2.64 -6.41 0.47
CA THR A 84 -3.38 -7.18 -0.52
C THR A 84 -2.91 -8.63 -0.49
N ILE A 85 -3.60 -9.49 -1.22
CA ILE A 85 -3.27 -10.92 -1.30
C ILE A 85 -1.93 -11.13 -2.02
N THR A 86 -1.35 -12.32 -1.78
CA THR A 86 -0.30 -12.88 -2.64
C THR A 86 -0.48 -14.39 -2.71
N VAL A 87 -0.19 -14.94 -3.88
CA VAL A 87 -0.04 -16.39 -4.09
C VAL A 87 1.37 -16.61 -4.61
N THR A 88 2.14 -17.42 -3.89
CA THR A 88 3.51 -17.70 -4.32
C THR A 88 3.55 -18.90 -5.27
N ASP A 89 4.12 -18.69 -6.45
CA ASP A 89 4.24 -19.72 -7.47
C ASP A 89 5.03 -20.93 -6.96
N GLY A 90 6.08 -20.70 -6.20
CA GLY A 90 6.92 -21.76 -5.66
C GLY A 90 6.19 -22.78 -4.79
N LEU A 91 5.21 -22.35 -4.00
CA LEU A 91 4.35 -23.25 -3.21
C LEU A 91 3.15 -23.78 -3.99
N ALA A 92 2.72 -23.08 -5.03
CA ALA A 92 1.59 -23.50 -5.87
C ALA A 92 2.00 -24.46 -7.00
N MET A 93 3.29 -24.63 -7.25
CA MET A 93 3.84 -25.43 -8.32
C MET A 93 3.50 -26.92 -8.16
N GLY A 94 3.12 -27.56 -9.27
CA GLY A 94 2.83 -28.99 -9.31
C GLY A 94 1.43 -29.41 -8.82
N HIS A 95 0.57 -28.47 -8.42
CA HIS A 95 -0.80 -28.80 -8.01
C HIS A 95 -1.81 -27.72 -8.47
N GLN A 96 -3.11 -27.92 -8.20
CA GLN A 96 -4.19 -27.06 -8.68
C GLN A 96 -4.11 -25.60 -8.18
N GLY A 97 -3.39 -25.34 -7.09
CA GLY A 97 -3.16 -23.99 -6.56
C GLY A 97 -2.47 -23.04 -7.55
N MET A 98 -1.72 -23.58 -8.52
CA MET A 98 -1.08 -22.77 -9.56
C MET A 98 -2.09 -21.98 -10.40
N LYS A 99 -3.32 -22.47 -10.54
CA LYS A 99 -4.40 -21.74 -11.23
C LYS A 99 -4.76 -20.43 -10.54
N ALA A 100 -4.62 -20.37 -9.22
CA ALA A 100 -4.87 -19.17 -8.45
C ALA A 100 -3.73 -18.13 -8.59
N SER A 101 -2.52 -18.58 -8.88
CA SER A 101 -1.35 -17.70 -8.99
C SER A 101 -1.57 -16.62 -10.06
N LEU A 102 -1.85 -16.99 -11.29
CA LEU A 102 -2.03 -16.03 -12.38
C LEU A 102 -3.25 -15.11 -12.12
N ALA A 103 -4.36 -15.67 -11.63
CA ALA A 103 -5.57 -14.90 -11.32
C ALA A 103 -5.32 -13.88 -10.19
N SER A 104 -4.40 -14.16 -9.27
CA SER A 104 -4.07 -13.24 -8.17
C SER A 104 -3.52 -11.90 -8.63
N ARG A 105 -2.89 -11.85 -9.79
CA ARG A 105 -2.35 -10.60 -10.36
C ARG A 105 -3.44 -9.54 -10.56
N GLU A 106 -4.57 -9.92 -11.16
CA GLU A 106 -5.71 -9.02 -11.37
C GLU A 106 -6.35 -8.65 -10.04
N ALA A 107 -6.56 -9.62 -9.15
CA ALA A 107 -7.14 -9.37 -7.84
C ALA A 107 -6.28 -8.40 -7.00
N ILE A 108 -4.96 -8.49 -7.08
CA ILE A 108 -4.04 -7.55 -6.44
C ILE A 108 -4.24 -6.14 -6.99
N ALA A 109 -4.27 -6.01 -8.31
CA ALA A 109 -4.49 -4.72 -8.96
C ALA A 109 -5.83 -4.10 -8.55
N ASP A 110 -6.90 -4.89 -8.56
CA ASP A 110 -8.25 -4.46 -8.21
C ASP A 110 -8.35 -4.02 -6.73
N THR A 111 -7.82 -4.83 -5.81
CA THR A 111 -7.89 -4.51 -4.38
C THR A 111 -7.11 -3.25 -4.02
N ILE A 112 -5.97 -3.01 -4.64
CA ILE A 112 -5.20 -1.78 -4.44
C ILE A 112 -5.96 -0.58 -5.02
N GLU A 113 -6.48 -0.70 -6.24
CA GLU A 113 -7.24 0.36 -6.87
C GLU A 113 -8.47 0.75 -6.03
N LEU A 114 -9.24 -0.22 -5.56
CA LEU A 114 -10.41 0.01 -4.71
C LEU A 114 -10.03 0.67 -3.39
N SER A 115 -8.95 0.22 -2.75
CA SER A 115 -8.49 0.79 -1.48
C SER A 115 -8.05 2.25 -1.64
N VAL A 116 -7.27 2.54 -2.67
CA VAL A 116 -6.74 3.89 -2.92
C VAL A 116 -7.87 4.86 -3.29
N ARG A 117 -8.77 4.45 -4.19
CA ARG A 117 -9.92 5.29 -4.59
C ARG A 117 -10.89 5.49 -3.45
N GLY A 118 -11.25 4.42 -2.73
CA GLY A 118 -12.22 4.46 -1.63
C GLY A 118 -11.77 5.32 -0.46
N HIS A 119 -10.47 5.35 -0.16
CA HIS A 119 -9.91 6.16 0.92
C HIS A 119 -9.31 7.50 0.46
N CYS A 120 -9.46 7.83 -0.83
CA CYS A 120 -8.97 9.09 -1.40
C CYS A 120 -7.48 9.33 -1.15
N TYR A 121 -6.61 8.35 -1.34
CA TYR A 121 -5.18 8.54 -1.18
C TYR A 121 -4.61 9.38 -2.32
N ASP A 122 -3.64 10.22 -1.99
CA ASP A 122 -3.04 11.20 -2.89
C ASP A 122 -1.84 10.65 -3.67
N GLY A 123 -1.23 9.60 -3.14
CA GLY A 123 -0.11 8.89 -3.74
C GLY A 123 -0.04 7.47 -3.21
N LEU A 124 0.80 6.66 -3.85
CA LEU A 124 0.94 5.24 -3.54
C LEU A 124 2.40 4.81 -3.50
N VAL A 125 2.78 4.09 -2.44
CA VAL A 125 4.01 3.30 -2.40
C VAL A 125 3.62 1.83 -2.39
N GLY A 126 3.99 1.10 -3.43
CA GLY A 126 3.77 -0.34 -3.52
C GLY A 126 5.03 -1.10 -3.14
N VAL A 127 4.90 -2.04 -2.21
CA VAL A 127 5.99 -2.90 -1.74
C VAL A 127 5.60 -4.35 -2.00
N ALA A 128 6.25 -4.98 -2.97
CA ALA A 128 5.93 -6.33 -3.40
C ALA A 128 7.19 -7.16 -3.63
N GLY A 129 7.05 -8.51 -3.47
CA GLY A 129 8.19 -9.45 -3.65
C GLY A 129 7.63 -10.63 -4.42
N CYS A 130 6.95 -11.21 -4.86
CA CYS A 130 6.56 -12.46 -5.51
C CYS A 130 6.15 -12.28 -6.98
N ASP A 131 6.22 -13.34 -7.72
CA ASP A 131 6.09 -13.38 -9.18
C ASP A 131 4.85 -12.64 -9.74
N LYS A 132 3.67 -12.85 -9.19
CA LYS A 132 2.44 -12.19 -9.64
C LYS A 132 2.10 -10.92 -8.86
N SER A 133 2.69 -10.76 -7.67
CA SER A 133 2.48 -9.54 -6.87
C SER A 133 3.15 -8.32 -7.50
N LEU A 134 4.33 -8.49 -8.08
CA LEU A 134 5.07 -7.42 -8.74
C LEU A 134 4.23 -6.77 -9.85
N PRO A 135 3.81 -7.51 -10.89
CA PRO A 135 3.00 -6.93 -11.96
C PRO A 135 1.62 -6.46 -11.46
N GLY A 136 0.99 -7.15 -10.51
CA GLY A 136 -0.29 -6.73 -9.95
C GLY A 136 -0.24 -5.35 -9.31
N VAL A 137 0.78 -5.08 -8.51
CA VAL A 137 1.00 -3.75 -7.92
C VAL A 137 1.29 -2.70 -8.99
N MET A 138 2.15 -3.02 -9.97
CA MET A 138 2.44 -2.08 -11.06
C MET A 138 1.20 -1.77 -11.91
N MET A 139 0.36 -2.76 -12.18
CA MET A 139 -0.91 -2.57 -12.89
C MET A 139 -1.83 -1.60 -12.15
N SER A 140 -1.93 -1.71 -10.82
CA SER A 140 -2.73 -0.77 -10.02
C SER A 140 -2.22 0.67 -10.12
N MET A 141 -0.91 0.87 -10.12
CA MET A 141 -0.30 2.18 -10.27
C MET A 141 -0.65 2.83 -11.61
N LEU A 142 -0.59 2.05 -12.69
CA LEU A 142 -0.96 2.52 -14.03
C LEU A 142 -2.45 2.87 -14.12
N ARG A 143 -3.32 2.04 -13.54
CA ARG A 143 -4.79 2.27 -13.53
C ARG A 143 -5.16 3.50 -12.70
N LEU A 144 -4.48 3.72 -11.57
CA LEU A 144 -4.73 4.84 -10.68
C LEU A 144 -4.27 6.18 -11.26
N ASN A 145 -3.18 6.17 -12.01
CA ASN A 145 -2.56 7.37 -12.58
C ASN A 145 -2.34 8.49 -11.55
N ILE A 146 -1.83 8.14 -10.38
CA ILE A 146 -1.43 9.05 -9.30
C ILE A 146 0.07 8.94 -9.06
N PRO A 147 0.72 9.91 -8.40
CA PRO A 147 2.12 9.78 -8.02
C PRO A 147 2.38 8.47 -7.26
N SER A 148 3.26 7.64 -7.80
CA SER A 148 3.47 6.30 -7.26
C SER A 148 4.95 5.91 -7.30
N VAL A 149 5.38 5.16 -6.27
CA VAL A 149 6.72 4.58 -6.18
C VAL A 149 6.59 3.07 -5.95
N PHE A 150 7.30 2.28 -6.74
CA PHE A 150 7.36 0.85 -6.59
C PHE A 150 8.68 0.44 -5.89
N ILE A 151 8.58 -0.42 -4.89
CA ILE A 151 9.72 -0.99 -4.18
C ILE A 151 9.68 -2.51 -4.34
N TYR A 152 10.75 -3.04 -4.94
CA TYR A 152 10.97 -4.47 -4.98
C TYR A 152 11.40 -4.98 -3.61
N GLY A 153 10.64 -5.89 -3.05
CA GLY A 153 10.82 -6.40 -1.69
C GLY A 153 12.00 -7.33 -1.46
N GLY A 154 12.66 -7.73 -2.53
CA GLY A 154 13.83 -8.60 -2.48
C GLY A 154 13.52 -10.06 -2.80
N SER A 155 14.56 -10.87 -2.78
CA SER A 155 14.52 -12.32 -3.05
C SER A 155 14.22 -13.10 -1.77
N ILE A 156 13.85 -14.35 -1.92
CA ILE A 156 13.79 -15.32 -0.80
C ILE A 156 15.19 -15.51 -0.21
N MET A 157 15.22 -15.91 1.06
CA MET A 157 16.46 -16.36 1.67
C MET A 157 16.99 -17.57 0.91
N PRO A 158 18.33 -17.74 0.77
CA PRO A 158 18.90 -18.93 0.17
C PRO A 158 18.40 -20.20 0.83
N LEU A 159 18.01 -21.18 0.03
CA LEU A 159 17.60 -22.48 0.55
C LEU A 159 18.82 -23.17 1.15
N SER A 160 18.69 -23.61 2.40
CA SER A 160 19.72 -24.40 3.04
C SER A 160 19.55 -25.87 2.68
N LEU A 161 20.53 -26.44 1.98
CA LEU A 161 20.54 -27.88 1.66
C LEU A 161 20.81 -28.75 2.89
N ILE A 162 21.17 -28.15 4.02
CA ILE A 162 21.42 -28.88 5.28
C ILE A 162 20.13 -29.39 5.93
N HIS A 163 18.98 -28.82 5.54
CA HIS A 163 17.67 -29.14 6.11
C HIS A 163 16.76 -29.92 5.15
N ILE A 164 17.30 -30.44 4.05
CA ILE A 164 16.58 -31.30 3.12
C ILE A 164 16.98 -32.75 3.34
#